data_32a8d62c87ea917097693e30faf6cc6c
#
_entry.id   32a8d62c87ea917097693e30faf6cc6c
#
_cell.length_a   1.000
_cell.length_b   1.000
_cell.length_c   1.000
_cell.angle_alpha   90.00
_cell.angle_beta   90.00
_cell.angle_gamma   90.00
#
_symmetry.space_group_name_H-M   'P 1'
#
loop_
_entity.id
_entity.type
_entity.pdbx_description
1 polymer ?
#
loop_
_entity_poly.entity_id
_entity_poly.type
_entity_poly.pdbx_seq_one_letter_code
_entity_poly.pdbx_strand_id
1 'polypeptide(L)'
;MLDYNLEKRRFVISGVAIAIVVIYMIRLFTLQIMSDDYKKNADSNAFLKHIEFPARGAIYDRNGKLLVYNQPSYDLMVVMNEESGRLDTMDFCNSLGITKEFFIKRMNDIKDRSKNPGYSRYTQQLFMGQLSDRDFSVFQEKMFRFPGFYVQKRTVREYTYPYAAHVLGDVGEVSQSDIEDDDYYQAGDYIGKLGIEKFYEKQLRGEKGVKIMLRDAHGRIQGSYQNGKLDQKPVAGKDLTLGLDVKLQALGERLLQGKIGSIVAIDPRTGD
;
A
#
# COMPACT_ATOMS: atom_id res chain seq x y z
N MET A 1 -0.66 61.93 -52.39
CA MET A 1 0.01 60.73 -52.95
C MET A 1 0.50 59.79 -51.82
N LEU A 2 -0.42 59.28 -51.03
CA LEU A 2 -0.08 58.33 -49.89
C LEU A 2 -1.16 57.29 -49.63
N ASP A 3 -2.01 56.96 -50.63
CA ASP A 3 -3.06 55.94 -50.46
C ASP A 3 -2.67 54.55 -50.94
N TYR A 4 -1.39 54.28 -51.15
CA TYR A 4 -0.94 53.12 -51.93
C TYR A 4 -0.72 51.84 -51.11
N ASN A 5 -1.01 51.79 -49.83
CA ASN A 5 -0.65 50.57 -49.08
C ASN A 5 -1.65 50.05 -48.04
N LEU A 6 -2.79 50.69 -47.83
CA LEU A 6 -3.73 50.27 -46.79
C LEU A 6 -4.50 48.98 -47.17
N GLU A 7 -4.89 48.86 -48.47
CA GLU A 7 -5.60 47.65 -48.93
C GLU A 7 -4.71 46.39 -48.88
N LYS A 8 -3.47 46.46 -49.30
CA LYS A 8 -2.53 45.34 -49.23
C LYS A 8 -2.22 44.97 -47.80
N ARG A 9 -2.07 45.94 -46.88
CA ARG A 9 -1.87 45.71 -45.45
C ARG A 9 -3.06 45.02 -44.80
N ARG A 10 -4.30 45.35 -45.20
CA ARG A 10 -5.51 44.70 -44.77
C ARG A 10 -5.52 43.19 -45.05
N PHE A 11 -5.14 42.80 -46.29
CA PHE A 11 -5.06 41.38 -46.65
C PHE A 11 -3.93 40.66 -45.92
N VAL A 12 -2.78 41.29 -45.66
CA VAL A 12 -1.70 40.72 -44.88
C VAL A 12 -2.12 40.51 -43.43
N ILE A 13 -2.74 41.51 -42.81
CA ILE A 13 -3.23 41.41 -41.41
C ILE A 13 -4.31 40.32 -41.29
N SER A 14 -5.27 40.25 -42.23
CA SER A 14 -6.26 39.21 -42.27
C SER A 14 -5.66 37.82 -42.44
N GLY A 15 -4.64 37.69 -43.32
CA GLY A 15 -3.91 36.43 -43.52
C GLY A 15 -3.19 35.96 -42.24
N VAL A 16 -2.51 36.89 -41.56
CA VAL A 16 -1.86 36.58 -40.26
C VAL A 16 -2.89 36.19 -39.20
N ALA A 17 -4.00 36.90 -39.11
CA ALA A 17 -5.07 36.58 -38.14
C ALA A 17 -5.65 35.18 -38.41
N ILE A 18 -5.93 34.84 -39.68
CA ILE A 18 -6.42 33.51 -40.03
C ILE A 18 -5.35 32.44 -39.72
N ALA A 19 -4.08 32.68 -40.03
CA ALA A 19 -3.01 31.73 -39.70
C ALA A 19 -2.91 31.46 -38.19
N ILE A 20 -3.02 32.50 -37.37
CA ILE A 20 -3.02 32.36 -35.92
C ILE A 20 -4.21 31.49 -35.46
N VAL A 21 -5.42 31.75 -35.97
CA VAL A 21 -6.63 30.98 -35.66
C VAL A 21 -6.46 29.50 -36.05
N VAL A 22 -5.90 29.23 -37.23
CA VAL A 22 -5.64 27.87 -37.71
C VAL A 22 -4.61 27.16 -36.80
N ILE A 23 -3.55 27.83 -36.39
CA ILE A 23 -2.56 27.28 -35.45
C ILE A 23 -3.20 26.96 -34.12
N TYR A 24 -4.06 27.84 -33.57
CA TYR A 24 -4.79 27.58 -32.35
C TYR A 24 -5.78 26.42 -32.49
N MET A 25 -6.50 26.29 -33.60
CA MET A 25 -7.39 25.17 -33.87
C MET A 25 -6.63 23.84 -33.89
N ILE A 26 -5.51 23.80 -34.61
CA ILE A 26 -4.64 22.61 -34.69
C ILE A 26 -4.11 22.26 -33.27
N ARG A 27 -3.68 23.27 -32.51
CA ARG A 27 -3.20 23.08 -31.14
C ARG A 27 -4.27 22.56 -30.19
N LEU A 28 -5.49 23.11 -30.27
CA LEU A 28 -6.64 22.64 -29.49
C LEU A 28 -7.01 21.21 -29.90
N PHE A 29 -7.03 20.90 -31.17
CA PHE A 29 -7.30 19.55 -31.67
C PHE A 29 -6.28 18.54 -31.15
N THR A 30 -4.99 18.87 -31.22
CA THR A 30 -3.94 17.97 -30.68
C THR A 30 -4.06 17.79 -29.16
N LEU A 31 -4.35 18.85 -28.41
CA LEU A 31 -4.51 18.80 -26.96
C LEU A 31 -5.76 18.05 -26.50
N GLN A 32 -6.88 18.18 -27.22
CA GLN A 32 -8.17 17.62 -26.80
C GLN A 32 -8.40 16.20 -27.33
N ILE A 33 -7.87 15.85 -28.48
CA ILE A 33 -8.19 14.59 -29.16
C ILE A 33 -6.98 13.62 -29.20
N MET A 34 -5.76 14.14 -29.42
CA MET A 34 -4.58 13.28 -29.52
C MET A 34 -3.79 13.09 -28.23
N SER A 35 -4.04 13.89 -27.20
CA SER A 35 -3.30 13.80 -25.94
C SER A 35 -4.15 13.06 -24.91
N ASP A 36 -3.86 11.77 -24.70
CA ASP A 36 -4.44 10.97 -23.64
C ASP A 36 -3.92 11.33 -22.22
N ASP A 37 -2.82 12.10 -22.14
CA ASP A 37 -2.20 12.45 -20.86
C ASP A 37 -3.07 13.35 -20.01
N TYR A 38 -3.79 14.30 -20.61
CA TYR A 38 -4.74 15.15 -19.87
C TYR A 38 -5.95 14.39 -19.39
N LYS A 39 -6.42 13.41 -20.16
CA LYS A 39 -7.52 12.51 -19.76
C LYS A 39 -7.07 11.59 -18.63
N LYS A 40 -5.89 10.97 -18.73
CA LYS A 40 -5.31 10.16 -17.65
C LYS A 40 -5.09 10.96 -16.38
N ASN A 41 -4.61 12.20 -16.48
CA ASN A 41 -4.42 13.08 -15.32
C ASN A 41 -5.75 13.53 -14.71
N ALA A 42 -6.75 13.83 -15.52
CA ALA A 42 -8.10 14.14 -15.03
C ALA A 42 -8.74 12.93 -14.35
N ASP A 43 -8.61 11.73 -14.93
CA ASP A 43 -9.10 10.48 -14.35
C ASP A 43 -8.34 10.15 -13.05
N SER A 44 -7.02 10.32 -13.00
CA SER A 44 -6.22 10.08 -11.79
C SER A 44 -6.51 11.08 -10.65
N ASN A 45 -6.93 12.31 -10.99
CA ASN A 45 -7.35 13.29 -10.01
C ASN A 45 -8.78 13.06 -9.51
N ALA A 46 -9.66 12.53 -10.36
CA ALA A 46 -11.05 12.25 -10.03
C ALA A 46 -11.23 10.89 -9.33
N PHE A 47 -10.32 9.94 -9.56
CA PHE A 47 -10.42 8.57 -9.04
C PHE A 47 -9.30 8.26 -8.05
N LEU A 48 -9.69 7.78 -6.88
CA LEU A 48 -8.78 7.18 -5.91
C LEU A 48 -8.88 5.65 -6.05
N LYS A 49 -7.79 5.01 -6.45
CA LYS A 49 -7.67 3.55 -6.36
C LYS A 49 -7.27 3.20 -4.93
N HIS A 50 -8.21 2.61 -4.19
CA HIS A 50 -7.94 2.06 -2.86
C HIS A 50 -7.63 0.58 -3.01
N ILE A 51 -6.42 0.17 -2.62
CA ILE A 51 -5.97 -1.22 -2.68
C ILE A 51 -6.50 -1.95 -1.46
N GLU A 52 -7.22 -3.05 -1.68
CA GLU A 52 -7.63 -3.98 -0.62
C GLU A 52 -6.66 -5.16 -0.58
N PHE A 53 -6.01 -5.33 0.57
CA PHE A 53 -5.06 -6.43 0.75
C PHE A 53 -5.80 -7.75 0.98
N PRO A 54 -5.40 -8.82 0.28
CA PRO A 54 -5.94 -10.16 0.51
C PRO A 54 -5.46 -10.71 1.86
N ALA A 55 -6.22 -11.64 2.41
CA ALA A 55 -5.73 -12.45 3.51
C ALA A 55 -4.69 -13.44 2.96
N ARG A 56 -3.50 -13.47 3.58
CA ARG A 56 -2.44 -14.43 3.24
C ARG A 56 -2.85 -15.84 3.69
N GLY A 57 -2.56 -16.88 2.91
CA GLY A 57 -2.89 -18.26 3.26
C GLY A 57 -2.29 -18.69 4.61
N ALA A 58 -3.01 -19.50 5.37
CA ALA A 58 -2.52 -20.08 6.63
C ALA A 58 -1.57 -21.25 6.36
N ILE A 59 -0.72 -21.58 7.32
CA ILE A 59 0.21 -22.72 7.23
C ILE A 59 -0.10 -23.68 8.37
N TYR A 60 -0.31 -24.94 8.01
CA TYR A 60 -0.65 -26.03 8.92
C TYR A 60 0.47 -27.09 8.94
N ASP A 61 0.58 -27.79 10.07
CA ASP A 61 1.39 -29.01 10.17
C ASP A 61 0.69 -30.19 9.49
N ARG A 62 1.35 -31.36 9.39
CA ARG A 62 0.80 -32.60 8.82
C ARG A 62 -0.46 -33.10 9.52
N ASN A 63 -0.67 -32.71 10.80
CA ASN A 63 -1.82 -33.10 11.62
C ASN A 63 -2.94 -32.04 11.61
N GLY A 64 -2.84 -31.02 10.75
CA GLY A 64 -3.81 -29.92 10.69
C GLY A 64 -3.69 -28.88 11.80
N LYS A 65 -2.57 -28.85 12.56
CA LYS A 65 -2.33 -27.81 13.56
C LYS A 65 -1.89 -26.54 12.89
N LEU A 66 -2.49 -25.44 13.31
CA LEU A 66 -2.18 -24.11 12.80
C LEU A 66 -0.77 -23.69 13.28
N LEU A 67 0.14 -23.47 12.34
CA LEU A 67 1.52 -23.02 12.59
C LEU A 67 1.64 -21.52 12.42
N VAL A 68 1.09 -21.01 11.32
CA VAL A 68 1.20 -19.57 10.95
C VAL A 68 -0.16 -19.09 10.47
N TYR A 69 -0.61 -17.95 11.00
CA TYR A 69 -1.89 -17.34 10.65
C TYR A 69 -1.79 -15.80 10.56
N ASN A 70 -2.90 -15.19 10.15
CA ASN A 70 -2.98 -13.75 10.03
C ASN A 70 -3.73 -13.17 11.25
N GLN A 71 -3.10 -12.24 11.95
CA GLN A 71 -3.74 -11.44 12.97
C GLN A 71 -4.11 -10.08 12.40
N PRO A 72 -5.34 -9.57 12.63
CA PRO A 72 -5.69 -8.22 12.28
C PRO A 72 -4.75 -7.22 12.95
N SER A 73 -4.35 -6.20 12.21
CA SER A 73 -3.56 -5.09 12.69
C SER A 73 -4.03 -3.82 12.00
N TYR A 74 -3.71 -2.68 12.55
CA TYR A 74 -4.12 -1.39 12.02
C TYR A 74 -2.91 -0.49 11.87
N ASP A 75 -2.78 0.10 10.68
CA ASP A 75 -1.78 1.11 10.41
C ASP A 75 -2.43 2.48 10.45
N LEU A 76 -1.82 3.40 11.18
CA LEU A 76 -2.21 4.79 11.21
C LEU A 76 -1.50 5.54 10.10
N MET A 77 -2.28 6.05 9.17
CA MET A 77 -1.82 6.79 8.00
C MET A 77 -2.09 8.29 8.21
N VAL A 78 -1.26 9.14 7.60
CA VAL A 78 -1.45 10.59 7.61
C VAL A 78 -1.41 11.14 6.18
N VAL A 79 -2.32 12.08 5.88
CA VAL A 79 -2.30 12.91 4.67
C VAL A 79 -1.93 14.33 5.07
N MET A 80 -0.71 14.75 4.76
CA MET A 80 -0.15 16.02 5.23
C MET A 80 -0.93 17.25 4.78
N ASN A 81 -1.60 17.18 3.62
CA ASN A 81 -2.38 18.30 3.10
C ASN A 81 -3.72 18.48 3.82
N GLU A 82 -4.20 17.45 4.48
CA GLU A 82 -5.47 17.44 5.21
C GLU A 82 -5.27 17.68 6.71
N GLU A 83 -4.01 17.59 7.17
CA GLU A 83 -3.63 17.98 8.53
C GLU A 83 -3.75 19.50 8.64
N SER A 84 -4.80 19.96 9.31
CA SER A 84 -5.27 21.37 9.26
C SER A 84 -4.49 22.35 10.15
N GLY A 85 -3.34 21.96 10.70
CA GLY A 85 -2.57 22.80 11.64
C GLY A 85 -3.29 23.13 12.95
N ARG A 86 -4.50 22.62 13.15
CA ARG A 86 -5.32 22.76 14.36
C ARG A 86 -5.32 21.50 15.23
N LEU A 87 -4.42 20.56 14.92
CA LEU A 87 -4.32 19.29 15.65
C LEU A 87 -3.91 19.56 17.10
N ASP A 88 -4.73 19.14 18.04
CA ASP A 88 -4.30 19.04 19.44
C ASP A 88 -3.31 17.87 19.59
N THR A 89 -2.03 18.22 19.44
CA THR A 89 -0.94 17.23 19.50
C THR A 89 -0.89 16.50 20.86
N MET A 90 -1.31 17.15 21.95
CA MET A 90 -1.28 16.53 23.26
C MET A 90 -2.39 15.48 23.40
N ASP A 91 -3.63 15.81 22.97
CA ASP A 91 -4.74 14.86 23.00
C ASP A 91 -4.49 13.68 22.03
N PHE A 92 -3.88 13.96 20.86
CA PHE A 92 -3.45 12.94 19.92
C PHE A 92 -2.42 11.98 20.55
N CYS A 93 -1.36 12.53 21.15
CA CYS A 93 -0.33 11.70 21.78
C CYS A 93 -0.88 10.87 22.94
N ASN A 94 -1.74 11.45 23.77
CA ASN A 94 -2.38 10.75 24.88
C ASN A 94 -3.30 9.63 24.38
N SER A 95 -3.96 9.82 23.24
CA SER A 95 -4.88 8.81 22.68
C SER A 95 -4.15 7.58 22.13
N LEU A 96 -2.88 7.73 21.74
CA LEU A 96 -2.04 6.66 21.20
C LEU A 96 -0.97 6.19 22.20
N GLY A 97 -0.88 6.80 23.38
CA GLY A 97 0.16 6.48 24.36
C GLY A 97 1.59 6.80 23.91
N ILE A 98 1.75 7.80 23.02
CA ILE A 98 3.05 8.20 22.47
C ILE A 98 3.52 9.53 23.05
N THR A 99 4.84 9.79 23.01
CA THR A 99 5.39 11.07 23.45
C THR A 99 5.31 12.12 22.34
N LYS A 100 5.31 13.40 22.74
CA LYS A 100 5.32 14.51 21.78
C LYS A 100 6.59 14.53 20.93
N GLU A 101 7.72 14.13 21.50
CA GLU A 101 9.01 14.02 20.80
C GLU A 101 8.93 12.96 19.71
N PHE A 102 8.33 11.81 20.00
CA PHE A 102 8.09 10.77 19.01
C PHE A 102 7.21 11.29 17.85
N PHE A 103 6.10 11.97 18.17
CA PHE A 103 5.22 12.57 17.16
C PHE A 103 5.99 13.51 16.22
N ILE A 104 6.72 14.49 16.80
CA ILE A 104 7.49 15.48 16.02
C ILE A 104 8.54 14.79 15.16
N LYS A 105 9.30 13.86 15.73
CA LYS A 105 10.31 13.10 15.00
C LYS A 105 9.68 12.36 13.81
N ARG A 106 8.56 11.65 14.05
CA ARG A 106 7.90 10.87 13.00
C ARG A 106 7.35 11.75 11.89
N MET A 107 6.72 12.88 12.22
CA MET A 107 6.24 13.85 11.24
C MET A 107 7.37 14.43 10.38
N ASN A 108 8.54 14.66 10.97
CA ASN A 108 9.73 15.14 10.25
C ASN A 108 10.31 14.03 9.37
N ASP A 109 10.41 12.79 9.87
CA ASP A 109 10.89 11.64 9.08
C ASP A 109 10.02 11.37 7.86
N ILE A 110 8.70 11.52 7.98
CA ILE A 110 7.77 11.39 6.85
C ILE A 110 8.02 12.48 5.78
N LYS A 111 8.30 13.72 6.19
CA LYS A 111 8.57 14.85 5.28
C LYS A 111 9.94 14.80 4.63
N ASP A 112 10.86 14.07 5.21
CA ASP A 112 12.23 13.95 4.73
C ASP A 112 12.31 13.00 3.53
N ARG A 113 12.55 13.55 2.36
CA ARG A 113 12.66 12.78 1.11
C ARG A 113 13.87 11.83 1.08
N SER A 114 14.86 12.04 1.92
CA SER A 114 15.99 11.11 2.04
C SER A 114 15.59 9.79 2.71
N LYS A 115 14.61 9.85 3.63
CA LYS A 115 14.06 8.70 4.35
C LYS A 115 12.79 8.15 3.69
N ASN A 116 12.06 9.00 2.98
CA ASN A 116 10.80 8.68 2.32
C ASN A 116 10.80 9.21 0.89
N PRO A 117 11.46 8.53 -0.07
CA PRO A 117 11.56 8.97 -1.46
C PRO A 117 10.19 9.15 -2.13
N GLY A 118 9.18 8.37 -1.72
CA GLY A 118 7.79 8.45 -2.21
C GLY A 118 6.93 9.51 -1.54
N TYR A 119 7.51 10.42 -0.74
CA TYR A 119 6.74 11.44 -0.04
C TYR A 119 5.96 12.36 -0.98
N SER A 120 4.65 12.41 -0.74
CA SER A 120 3.74 13.40 -1.31
C SER A 120 2.83 13.96 -0.22
N ARG A 121 2.52 15.25 -0.30
CA ARG A 121 1.57 15.90 0.64
C ARG A 121 0.14 15.39 0.49
N TYR A 122 -0.19 14.85 -0.66
CA TYR A 122 -1.55 14.46 -1.06
C TYR A 122 -1.81 12.97 -0.93
N THR A 123 -0.78 12.17 -0.66
CA THR A 123 -0.90 10.72 -0.49
C THR A 123 -0.83 10.32 0.96
N GLN A 124 -1.47 9.20 1.29
CA GLN A 124 -1.39 8.60 2.62
C GLN A 124 0.04 8.14 2.89
N GLN A 125 0.58 8.55 4.03
CA GLN A 125 1.91 8.17 4.50
C GLN A 125 1.76 7.41 5.81
N LEU A 126 2.55 6.37 6.00
CA LEU A 126 2.53 5.59 7.24
C LEU A 126 3.05 6.46 8.41
N PHE A 127 2.20 6.74 9.38
CA PHE A 127 2.58 7.41 10.62
C PHE A 127 3.05 6.41 11.67
N MET A 128 2.23 5.40 11.97
CA MET A 128 2.56 4.34 12.92
C MET A 128 1.90 3.03 12.46
N GLY A 129 2.67 1.95 12.39
CA GLY A 129 2.18 0.63 12.02
C GLY A 129 1.84 -0.24 13.22
N GLN A 130 1.11 -1.32 12.96
CA GLN A 130 0.87 -2.42 13.89
C GLN A 130 0.16 -2.01 15.20
N LEU A 131 -0.82 -1.11 15.13
CA LEU A 131 -1.70 -0.83 16.26
C LEU A 131 -2.48 -2.08 16.65
N SER A 132 -2.55 -2.36 17.95
CA SER A 132 -3.40 -3.43 18.48
C SER A 132 -4.88 -3.08 18.33
N ASP A 133 -5.75 -4.10 18.35
CA ASP A 133 -7.22 -3.89 18.35
C ASP A 133 -7.68 -2.95 19.48
N ARG A 134 -7.01 -3.01 20.64
CA ARG A 134 -7.31 -2.15 21.79
C ARG A 134 -6.94 -0.69 21.52
N ASP A 135 -5.71 -0.44 21.03
CA ASP A 135 -5.23 0.91 20.76
C ASP A 135 -6.02 1.55 19.62
N PHE A 136 -6.34 0.75 18.60
CA PHE A 136 -7.22 1.16 17.52
C PHE A 136 -8.60 1.57 18.02
N SER A 137 -9.24 0.76 18.87
CA SER A 137 -10.59 1.05 19.38
C SER A 137 -10.62 2.36 20.16
N VAL A 138 -9.63 2.61 21.03
CA VAL A 138 -9.51 3.87 21.79
C VAL A 138 -9.27 5.05 20.86
N PHE A 139 -8.41 4.89 19.84
CA PHE A 139 -8.12 5.96 18.89
C PHE A 139 -9.31 6.26 17.98
N GLN A 140 -10.03 5.23 17.53
CA GLN A 140 -11.17 5.36 16.63
C GLN A 140 -12.28 6.22 17.22
N GLU A 141 -12.54 6.14 18.51
CA GLU A 141 -13.53 6.98 19.19
C GLU A 141 -13.22 8.48 19.06
N LYS A 142 -11.94 8.83 18.98
CA LYS A 142 -11.47 10.21 18.89
C LYS A 142 -11.00 10.64 17.49
N MET A 143 -11.00 9.73 16.52
CA MET A 143 -10.44 9.96 15.18
C MET A 143 -11.05 11.18 14.47
N PHE A 144 -12.34 11.48 14.73
CA PHE A 144 -13.03 12.66 14.19
C PHE A 144 -12.38 14.00 14.61
N ARG A 145 -11.58 14.01 15.68
CA ARG A 145 -10.85 15.19 16.20
C ARG A 145 -9.50 15.39 15.51
N PHE A 146 -9.05 14.40 14.76
CA PHE A 146 -7.73 14.34 14.16
C PHE A 146 -7.81 14.30 12.62
N PRO A 147 -8.26 15.39 11.97
CA PRO A 147 -8.38 15.44 10.51
C PRO A 147 -7.01 15.21 9.86
N GLY A 148 -7.02 14.47 8.74
CA GLY A 148 -5.81 14.08 8.03
C GLY A 148 -5.19 12.76 8.49
N PHE A 149 -5.70 12.17 9.58
CA PHE A 149 -5.28 10.84 10.03
C PHE A 149 -6.34 9.80 9.65
N TYR A 150 -5.89 8.66 9.14
CA TYR A 150 -6.74 7.56 8.68
C TYR A 150 -6.18 6.24 9.20
N VAL A 151 -7.07 5.29 9.45
CA VAL A 151 -6.66 3.93 9.81
C VAL A 151 -6.84 3.02 8.61
N GLN A 152 -5.78 2.30 8.28
CA GLN A 152 -5.78 1.26 7.27
C GLN A 152 -5.68 -0.10 7.95
N LYS A 153 -6.67 -0.97 7.71
CA LYS A 153 -6.63 -2.34 8.20
C LYS A 153 -5.59 -3.14 7.43
N ARG A 154 -4.73 -3.81 8.17
CA ARG A 154 -3.72 -4.74 7.66
C ARG A 154 -3.79 -6.08 8.39
N THR A 155 -3.02 -7.03 7.93
CA THR A 155 -2.80 -8.31 8.61
C THR A 155 -1.32 -8.46 8.90
N VAL A 156 -1.00 -8.86 10.13
CA VAL A 156 0.34 -9.21 10.57
C VAL A 156 0.44 -10.73 10.66
N ARG A 157 1.59 -11.26 10.32
CA ARG A 157 1.86 -12.69 10.38
C ARG A 157 2.17 -13.10 11.80
N GLU A 158 1.44 -14.08 12.33
CA GLU A 158 1.61 -14.59 13.68
C GLU A 158 1.99 -16.07 13.65
N TYR A 159 2.95 -16.44 14.51
CA TYR A 159 3.50 -17.78 14.59
C TYR A 159 3.06 -18.42 15.92
N THR A 160 2.24 -19.47 15.83
CA THR A 160 1.65 -20.13 17.01
C THR A 160 2.71 -20.75 17.92
N TYR A 161 3.80 -21.23 17.34
CA TYR A 161 4.85 -21.96 18.07
C TYR A 161 6.22 -21.31 17.81
N PRO A 162 7.09 -21.26 18.85
CA PRO A 162 8.45 -20.74 18.70
C PRO A 162 9.43 -21.79 18.13
N TYR A 163 8.95 -22.60 17.19
CA TYR A 163 9.71 -23.70 16.57
C TYR A 163 9.70 -23.57 15.05
N ALA A 164 10.66 -24.24 14.42
CA ALA A 164 10.80 -24.30 12.95
C ALA A 164 11.01 -22.92 12.26
N ALA A 165 11.59 -21.93 12.94
CA ALA A 165 11.74 -20.58 12.42
C ALA A 165 12.45 -20.54 11.06
N HIS A 166 13.52 -21.33 10.85
CA HIS A 166 14.22 -21.37 9.58
C HIS A 166 13.42 -22.04 8.44
N VAL A 167 12.54 -22.99 8.78
CA VAL A 167 11.68 -23.67 7.80
C VAL A 167 10.52 -22.78 7.42
N LEU A 168 9.80 -22.25 8.42
CA LEU A 168 8.65 -21.38 8.19
C LEU A 168 9.08 -20.07 7.52
N GLY A 169 10.21 -19.51 7.97
CA GLY A 169 10.70 -18.23 7.52
C GLY A 169 9.97 -17.06 8.17
N ASP A 170 10.08 -15.91 7.53
CA ASP A 170 9.48 -14.66 7.99
C ASP A 170 8.95 -13.84 6.82
N VAL A 171 8.12 -12.85 7.16
CA VAL A 171 7.54 -11.87 6.25
C VAL A 171 8.07 -10.50 6.63
N GLY A 172 8.59 -9.76 5.66
CA GLY A 172 9.12 -8.42 5.86
C GLY A 172 8.67 -7.46 4.78
N GLU A 173 8.93 -6.18 4.98
CA GLU A 173 8.63 -5.15 4.00
C GLU A 173 9.45 -5.37 2.71
N VAL A 174 8.83 -5.08 1.56
CA VAL A 174 9.48 -5.18 0.26
C VAL A 174 10.65 -4.21 0.14
N SER A 175 11.73 -4.68 -0.50
CA SER A 175 12.86 -3.83 -0.90
C SER A 175 12.65 -3.26 -2.29
N GLN A 176 13.48 -2.30 -2.68
CA GLN A 176 13.42 -1.74 -4.03
C GLN A 176 13.65 -2.81 -5.10
N SER A 177 14.53 -3.79 -4.86
CA SER A 177 14.74 -4.92 -5.77
C SER A 177 13.51 -5.81 -5.91
N ASP A 178 12.77 -6.06 -4.83
CA ASP A 178 11.54 -6.88 -4.88
C ASP A 178 10.46 -6.20 -5.76
N ILE A 179 10.40 -4.85 -5.73
CA ILE A 179 9.47 -4.07 -6.55
C ILE A 179 9.85 -4.10 -8.03
N GLU A 180 11.15 -4.06 -8.33
CA GLU A 180 11.66 -4.13 -9.72
C GLU A 180 11.47 -5.53 -10.33
N ASP A 181 11.49 -6.57 -9.51
CA ASP A 181 11.35 -7.96 -9.94
C ASP A 181 9.88 -8.39 -10.18
N ASP A 182 8.91 -7.81 -9.50
CA ASP A 182 7.48 -8.17 -9.61
C ASP A 182 6.58 -6.94 -9.43
N ASP A 183 5.89 -6.55 -10.51
CA ASP A 183 4.93 -5.41 -10.57
C ASP A 183 3.76 -5.53 -9.58
N TYR A 184 3.57 -6.69 -8.96
CA TYR A 184 2.58 -6.88 -7.91
C TYR A 184 2.86 -6.02 -6.68
N TYR A 185 4.13 -5.76 -6.37
CA TYR A 185 4.54 -5.09 -5.15
C TYR A 185 4.65 -3.58 -5.31
N GLN A 186 4.29 -2.89 -4.23
CA GLN A 186 4.46 -1.45 -4.07
C GLN A 186 5.17 -1.16 -2.75
N ALA A 187 5.78 0.01 -2.63
CA ALA A 187 6.42 0.44 -1.40
C ALA A 187 5.45 0.34 -0.21
N GLY A 188 5.91 -0.31 0.86
CA GLY A 188 5.12 -0.59 2.05
C GLY A 188 4.33 -1.89 2.03
N ASP A 189 4.43 -2.70 0.96
CA ASP A 189 3.89 -4.07 0.95
C ASP A 189 4.79 -5.02 1.75
N TYR A 190 4.27 -6.22 2.00
CA TYR A 190 5.00 -7.29 2.68
C TYR A 190 5.22 -8.48 1.76
N ILE A 191 6.39 -9.11 1.88
CA ILE A 191 6.81 -10.27 1.10
C ILE A 191 7.48 -11.29 2.03
N GLY A 192 7.36 -12.58 1.72
CA GLY A 192 8.13 -13.64 2.39
C GLY A 192 9.63 -13.49 2.10
N LYS A 193 10.43 -13.32 3.15
CA LYS A 193 11.89 -13.12 3.03
C LYS A 193 12.67 -14.42 3.07
N LEU A 194 12.24 -15.37 3.87
CA LEU A 194 12.93 -16.64 4.09
C LEU A 194 11.95 -17.84 4.08
N GLY A 195 12.50 -19.05 4.00
CA GLY A 195 11.81 -20.31 4.21
C GLY A 195 10.60 -20.54 3.30
N ILE A 196 9.58 -21.17 3.85
CA ILE A 196 8.33 -21.50 3.17
C ILE A 196 7.57 -20.23 2.77
N GLU A 197 7.59 -19.19 3.61
CA GLU A 197 6.98 -17.90 3.31
C GLU A 197 7.51 -17.31 2.00
N LYS A 198 8.82 -17.43 1.73
CA LYS A 198 9.44 -16.98 0.48
C LYS A 198 9.16 -17.94 -0.68
N PHE A 199 9.35 -19.24 -0.45
CA PHE A 199 9.27 -20.23 -1.52
C PHE A 199 7.86 -20.34 -2.12
N TYR A 200 6.84 -20.28 -1.25
CA TYR A 200 5.43 -20.35 -1.63
C TYR A 200 4.75 -18.97 -1.66
N GLU A 201 5.52 -17.89 -1.80
CA GLU A 201 5.01 -16.51 -1.81
C GLU A 201 3.82 -16.32 -2.74
N LYS A 202 3.94 -16.74 -4.01
CA LYS A 202 2.88 -16.59 -5.02
C LYS A 202 1.57 -17.32 -4.67
N GLN A 203 1.64 -18.39 -3.88
CA GLN A 203 0.47 -19.13 -3.44
C GLN A 203 -0.14 -18.51 -2.18
N LEU A 204 0.74 -18.05 -1.25
CA LEU A 204 0.34 -17.52 0.04
C LEU A 204 -0.19 -16.09 -0.04
N ARG A 205 0.37 -15.23 -0.91
CA ARG A 205 0.07 -13.79 -0.93
C ARG A 205 -1.35 -13.45 -1.38
N GLY A 206 -2.00 -14.30 -2.21
CA GLY A 206 -3.28 -14.01 -2.84
C GLY A 206 -3.21 -12.92 -3.91
N GLU A 207 -4.35 -12.35 -4.29
CA GLU A 207 -4.46 -11.29 -5.28
C GLU A 207 -5.10 -10.04 -4.67
N LYS A 208 -4.48 -8.89 -4.88
CA LYS A 208 -4.98 -7.60 -4.36
C LYS A 208 -6.31 -7.23 -5.01
N GLY A 209 -7.21 -6.71 -4.20
CA GLY A 209 -8.41 -6.05 -4.66
C GLY A 209 -8.17 -4.57 -4.94
N VAL A 210 -9.02 -3.97 -5.77
CA VAL A 210 -9.00 -2.54 -6.08
C VAL A 210 -10.40 -1.97 -5.98
N LYS A 211 -10.59 -0.97 -5.12
CA LYS A 211 -11.80 -0.16 -5.07
C LYS A 211 -11.54 1.19 -5.73
N ILE A 212 -12.43 1.57 -6.64
CA ILE A 212 -12.35 2.86 -7.32
C ILE A 212 -13.31 3.83 -6.66
N MET A 213 -12.75 4.82 -5.96
CA MET A 213 -13.52 5.85 -5.27
C MET A 213 -13.45 7.17 -6.01
N LEU A 214 -14.57 7.91 -6.02
CA LEU A 214 -14.64 9.27 -6.55
C LEU A 214 -14.08 10.26 -5.53
N ARG A 215 -13.26 11.20 -5.99
CA ARG A 215 -12.79 12.36 -5.24
C ARG A 215 -13.37 13.65 -5.81
N ASP A 216 -13.69 14.59 -4.93
CA ASP A 216 -14.00 15.97 -5.34
C ASP A 216 -12.70 16.77 -5.61
N ALA A 217 -12.86 18.01 -6.10
CA ALA A 217 -11.75 18.93 -6.36
C ALA A 217 -10.91 19.27 -5.11
N HIS A 218 -11.41 18.96 -3.91
CA HIS A 218 -10.72 19.14 -2.64
C HIS A 218 -10.10 17.84 -2.10
N GLY A 219 -10.16 16.74 -2.89
CA GLY A 219 -9.60 15.44 -2.51
C GLY A 219 -10.49 14.59 -1.60
N ARG A 220 -11.72 15.03 -1.28
CA ARG A 220 -12.64 14.30 -0.40
C ARG A 220 -13.32 13.17 -1.14
N ILE A 221 -13.42 12.01 -0.50
CA ILE A 221 -14.09 10.82 -1.04
C ILE A 221 -15.60 11.06 -1.05
N GLN A 222 -16.21 10.98 -2.23
CA GLN A 222 -17.66 11.16 -2.45
C GLN A 222 -18.41 9.82 -2.50
N GLY A 223 -17.70 8.70 -2.66
CA GLY A 223 -18.30 7.38 -2.74
C GLY A 223 -17.60 6.47 -3.75
N SER A 224 -18.16 5.28 -3.97
CA SER A 224 -17.66 4.34 -4.97
C SER A 224 -18.02 4.78 -6.39
N TYR A 225 -17.09 4.67 -7.32
CA TYR A 225 -17.35 4.95 -8.73
C TYR A 225 -18.32 3.92 -9.31
N GLN A 226 -19.34 4.39 -10.02
CA GLN A 226 -20.38 3.56 -10.65
C GLN A 226 -20.98 2.49 -9.69
N ASN A 227 -21.16 2.83 -8.41
CA ASN A 227 -21.64 1.90 -7.38
C ASN A 227 -20.80 0.62 -7.27
N GLY A 228 -19.49 0.72 -7.47
CA GLY A 228 -18.55 -0.39 -7.32
C GLY A 228 -18.54 -1.41 -8.47
N LYS A 229 -19.10 -1.09 -9.64
CA LYS A 229 -19.14 -2.03 -10.79
C LYS A 229 -17.76 -2.41 -11.33
N LEU A 230 -16.77 -1.55 -11.13
CA LEU A 230 -15.39 -1.77 -11.57
C LEU A 230 -14.48 -2.19 -10.42
N ASP A 231 -15.03 -2.39 -9.23
CA ASP A 231 -14.27 -2.87 -8.09
C ASP A 231 -13.85 -4.33 -8.30
N GLN A 232 -12.60 -4.63 -7.99
CA GLN A 232 -12.06 -5.98 -7.98
C GLN A 232 -11.91 -6.41 -6.53
N LYS A 233 -12.59 -7.50 -6.15
CA LYS A 233 -12.48 -8.04 -4.79
C LYS A 233 -11.12 -8.73 -4.61
N PRO A 234 -10.49 -8.60 -3.44
CA PRO A 234 -9.27 -9.35 -3.15
C PRO A 234 -9.56 -10.86 -3.12
N VAL A 235 -8.61 -11.64 -3.63
CA VAL A 235 -8.65 -13.11 -3.56
C VAL A 235 -7.65 -13.57 -2.50
N ALA A 236 -8.13 -14.25 -1.47
CA ALA A 236 -7.26 -14.78 -0.40
C ALA A 236 -6.23 -15.76 -0.94
N GLY A 237 -5.05 -15.78 -0.32
CA GLY A 237 -4.03 -16.77 -0.61
C GLY A 237 -4.48 -18.19 -0.25
N LYS A 238 -3.79 -19.18 -0.82
CA LYS A 238 -4.06 -20.58 -0.56
C LYS A 238 -3.37 -21.05 0.71
N ASP A 239 -4.07 -21.80 1.53
CA ASP A 239 -3.49 -22.45 2.70
C ASP A 239 -2.50 -23.55 2.29
N LEU A 240 -1.47 -23.75 3.11
CA LEU A 240 -0.47 -24.79 2.92
C LEU A 240 -0.50 -25.78 4.09
N THR A 241 -0.42 -27.07 3.77
CA THR A 241 -0.19 -28.13 4.77
C THR A 241 1.19 -28.71 4.53
N LEU A 242 2.02 -28.69 5.59
CA LEU A 242 3.40 -29.15 5.54
C LEU A 242 3.50 -30.61 5.97
N GLY A 243 4.53 -31.33 5.49
CA GLY A 243 4.91 -32.63 6.04
C GLY A 243 5.49 -32.59 7.45
N LEU A 244 5.75 -31.39 7.98
CA LEU A 244 6.31 -31.15 9.30
C LEU A 244 5.30 -31.54 10.41
N ASP A 245 5.77 -32.24 11.47
CA ASP A 245 5.05 -32.45 12.72
C ASP A 245 5.63 -31.50 13.79
N VAL A 246 4.80 -30.57 14.26
CA VAL A 246 5.26 -29.55 15.22
C VAL A 246 5.72 -30.13 16.56
N LYS A 247 5.14 -31.28 16.98
CA LYS A 247 5.59 -31.94 18.22
C LYS A 247 6.96 -32.57 18.08
N LEU A 248 7.18 -33.22 16.94
CA LEU A 248 8.48 -33.82 16.61
C LEU A 248 9.55 -32.74 16.44
N GLN A 249 9.21 -31.63 15.77
CA GLN A 249 10.08 -30.46 15.62
C GLN A 249 10.47 -29.88 16.99
N ALA A 250 9.49 -29.65 17.86
CA ALA A 250 9.73 -29.15 19.23
C ALA A 250 10.65 -30.09 20.05
N LEU A 251 10.50 -31.40 19.89
CA LEU A 251 11.39 -32.38 20.53
C LEU A 251 12.81 -32.27 19.97
N GLY A 252 12.96 -32.21 18.64
CA GLY A 252 14.26 -32.08 17.96
C GLY A 252 15.01 -30.83 18.40
N GLU A 253 14.36 -29.67 18.40
CA GLU A 253 14.97 -28.41 18.82
C GLU A 253 15.39 -28.42 20.29
N ARG A 254 14.57 -29.01 21.17
CA ARG A 254 14.90 -29.17 22.58
C ARG A 254 16.13 -30.08 22.79
N LEU A 255 16.25 -31.16 22.02
CA LEU A 255 17.40 -32.07 22.08
C LEU A 255 18.69 -31.44 21.55
N LEU A 256 18.58 -30.50 20.62
CA LEU A 256 19.69 -29.74 20.06
C LEU A 256 20.05 -28.49 20.88
N GLN A 257 19.31 -28.16 21.91
CA GLN A 257 19.57 -26.96 22.72
C GLN A 257 21.00 -26.99 23.27
N GLY A 258 21.78 -25.93 22.99
CA GLY A 258 23.20 -25.84 23.37
C GLY A 258 24.14 -26.74 22.57
N LYS A 259 23.70 -27.33 21.46
CA LYS A 259 24.51 -28.19 20.58
C LYS A 259 24.49 -27.67 19.15
N ILE A 260 25.51 -27.94 18.40
CA ILE A 260 25.58 -27.71 16.95
C ILE A 260 25.38 -29.05 16.25
N GLY A 261 24.32 -29.12 15.41
CA GLY A 261 23.98 -30.36 14.71
C GLY A 261 22.66 -30.22 13.95
N SER A 262 22.26 -31.32 13.30
CA SER A 262 20.97 -31.44 12.61
C SER A 262 20.29 -32.76 12.96
N ILE A 263 18.98 -32.79 12.94
CA ILE A 263 18.15 -33.99 13.07
C ILE A 263 17.34 -34.10 11.80
N VAL A 264 17.38 -35.28 11.18
CA VAL A 264 16.55 -35.63 10.03
C VAL A 264 15.70 -36.82 10.41
N ALA A 265 14.39 -36.70 10.27
CA ALA A 265 13.44 -37.79 10.48
C ALA A 265 12.59 -37.96 9.21
N ILE A 266 12.55 -39.18 8.68
CA ILE A 266 11.81 -39.53 7.47
C ILE A 266 10.93 -40.72 7.77
N ASP A 267 9.62 -40.64 7.47
CA ASP A 267 8.74 -41.82 7.48
C ASP A 267 9.00 -42.64 6.21
N PRO A 268 9.54 -43.86 6.32
CA PRO A 268 9.87 -44.64 5.14
C PRO A 268 8.66 -45.13 4.33
N ARG A 269 7.44 -44.99 4.89
CA ARG A 269 6.19 -45.40 4.21
C ARG A 269 5.63 -44.27 3.34
N THR A 270 5.80 -43.02 3.69
CA THR A 270 5.23 -41.87 3.01
C THR A 270 6.27 -40.99 2.33
N GLY A 271 7.52 -41.07 2.79
CA GLY A 271 8.60 -40.21 2.34
C GLY A 271 8.58 -38.81 2.98
N ASP A 272 7.70 -38.59 3.97
CA ASP A 272 7.58 -37.32 4.72
C ASP A 272 8.70 -37.18 5.76
#